data_afaee8d2799f8d10fa74d42c6776d865
#
_entry.id   afaee8d2799f8d10fa74d42c6776d865
#
_cell.length_a   1.000
_cell.length_b   1.000
_cell.length_c   1.000
_cell.angle_alpha   90.00
_cell.angle_beta   90.00
_cell.angle_gamma   90.00
#
_symmetry.space_group_name_H-M   'P 1'
#
loop_
_entity.id
_entity.type
_entity.pdbx_description
1 polymer ?
#
loop_
_entity_poly.entity_id
_entity_poly.type
_entity_poly.pdbx_seq_one_letter_code
_entity_poly.pdbx_strand_id
1 'polypeptide(L)'
;MLYGGVEAGGTKCVCAVGTGPDDIRATARFATTTPHETLERIIAFFTPYGSELMALGVGAFGPLDPRPASATYGWITSTPKPGWAQTDVISVLRQMLDVPIAFDTDVNAAVCGEYYWGAGQGLDTVLYLTVGTGLGGGAMVHGHLLHGLLHPEMGHIRIPHDWDTDPFPGICPYHGDCLEGLAAGPAIEVRWGQPGSSLPSNHPAWALEAHYLALGLTTLICTLVPQRFILGGGVMRQMQLLPLLRDGVRRLLNGYMQVSALATDIDTYIVPPALGDAAGVLGAIALAQHQTPWR
;
A
#
# COMPACT_ATOMS: atom_id res chain seq x y z
N MET A 1 -15.62 -23.35 -0.64
CA MET A 1 -14.32 -22.98 -0.01
C MET A 1 -14.23 -21.47 -0.04
N LEU A 2 -14.05 -20.84 1.12
CA LEU A 2 -13.95 -19.38 1.24
C LEU A 2 -12.58 -18.98 1.76
N TYR A 3 -12.18 -17.76 1.47
CA TYR A 3 -10.96 -17.15 1.99
C TYR A 3 -11.32 -15.85 2.71
N GLY A 4 -10.63 -15.58 3.79
CA GLY A 4 -10.73 -14.33 4.50
C GLY A 4 -9.66 -13.34 4.07
N GLY A 5 -10.01 -12.07 4.00
CA GLY A 5 -9.06 -10.98 3.79
C GLY A 5 -9.23 -9.91 4.86
N VAL A 6 -8.13 -9.44 5.42
CA VAL A 6 -8.06 -8.31 6.34
C VAL A 6 -7.11 -7.27 5.77
N GLU A 7 -7.63 -6.07 5.50
CA GLU A 7 -6.82 -4.86 5.30
C GLU A 7 -6.83 -4.06 6.59
N ALA A 8 -5.79 -4.21 7.39
CA ALA A 8 -5.61 -3.45 8.62
C ALA A 8 -4.76 -2.20 8.34
N GLY A 9 -5.38 -1.14 7.86
CA GLY A 9 -4.74 0.16 7.69
C GLY A 9 -4.60 0.92 9.01
N GLY A 10 -3.74 1.93 9.06
CA GLY A 10 -3.51 2.71 10.27
C GLY A 10 -4.74 3.45 10.82
N THR A 11 -5.76 3.70 10.00
CA THR A 11 -6.97 4.46 10.38
C THR A 11 -8.24 3.62 10.34
N LYS A 12 -8.33 2.73 9.37
CA LYS A 12 -9.49 1.84 9.13
C LYS A 12 -9.04 0.41 8.98
N CYS A 13 -9.88 -0.53 9.38
CA CYS A 13 -9.75 -1.95 9.08
C CYS A 13 -10.93 -2.36 8.19
N VAL A 14 -10.65 -3.17 7.17
CA VAL A 14 -11.64 -3.77 6.28
C VAL A 14 -11.46 -5.27 6.29
N CYS A 15 -12.55 -5.99 6.51
CA CYS A 15 -12.59 -7.46 6.43
C CYS A 15 -13.49 -7.88 5.29
N ALA A 16 -13.15 -8.96 4.60
CA ALA A 16 -13.99 -9.59 3.59
C ALA A 16 -13.86 -11.11 3.61
N VAL A 17 -14.93 -11.79 3.19
CA VAL A 17 -14.94 -13.23 2.95
C VAL A 17 -15.40 -13.46 1.52
N GLY A 18 -14.67 -14.28 0.78
CA GLY A 18 -15.00 -14.57 -0.62
C GLY A 18 -13.96 -15.44 -1.31
N THR A 19 -14.05 -15.49 -2.64
CA THR A 19 -13.07 -16.20 -3.48
C THR A 19 -12.36 -15.30 -4.48
N GLY A 20 -12.72 -14.02 -4.54
CA GLY A 20 -12.13 -13.03 -5.44
C GLY A 20 -13.09 -11.86 -5.69
N PRO A 21 -12.77 -10.95 -6.61
CA PRO A 21 -13.52 -9.72 -6.83
C PRO A 21 -14.99 -9.95 -7.23
N ASP A 22 -15.28 -11.04 -7.94
CA ASP A 22 -16.62 -11.36 -8.43
C ASP A 22 -17.45 -12.19 -7.43
N ASP A 23 -16.88 -12.62 -6.31
CA ASP A 23 -17.56 -13.45 -5.31
C ASP A 23 -17.15 -13.03 -3.90
N ILE A 24 -17.66 -11.89 -3.45
CA ILE A 24 -17.55 -11.41 -2.07
C ILE A 24 -18.87 -11.68 -1.35
N ARG A 25 -18.82 -12.53 -0.32
CA ARG A 25 -20.00 -12.96 0.47
C ARG A 25 -20.35 -12.00 1.59
N ALA A 26 -19.33 -11.44 2.23
CA ALA A 26 -19.51 -10.48 3.30
C ALA A 26 -18.34 -9.52 3.39
N THR A 27 -18.63 -8.31 3.87
CA THR A 27 -17.61 -7.29 4.18
C THR A 27 -17.97 -6.59 5.48
N ALA A 28 -16.96 -6.16 6.21
CA ALA A 28 -17.10 -5.24 7.34
C ALA A 28 -16.01 -4.16 7.26
N ARG A 29 -16.37 -2.96 7.72
CA ARG A 29 -15.42 -1.83 7.80
C ARG A 29 -15.60 -1.13 9.14
N PHE A 30 -14.50 -0.91 9.85
CA PHE A 30 -14.49 -0.24 11.14
C PHE A 30 -13.17 0.53 11.36
N ALA A 31 -13.16 1.40 12.36
CA ALA A 31 -11.96 2.15 12.73
C ALA A 31 -10.89 1.21 13.32
N THR A 32 -9.62 1.45 12.98
CA THR A 32 -8.47 0.85 13.66
C THR A 32 -8.22 1.60 14.95
N THR A 33 -8.63 1.02 16.06
CA THR A 33 -8.51 1.58 17.42
C THR A 33 -7.33 0.94 18.17
N THR A 34 -7.55 0.46 19.38
CA THR A 34 -6.53 -0.32 20.11
C THR A 34 -6.33 -1.69 19.45
N PRO A 35 -5.16 -2.34 19.63
CA PRO A 35 -4.95 -3.71 19.13
C PRO A 35 -6.04 -4.67 19.59
N HIS A 36 -6.35 -4.68 20.87
CA HIS A 36 -7.35 -5.57 21.44
C HIS A 36 -8.72 -5.42 20.77
N GLU A 37 -9.29 -4.21 20.77
CA GLU A 37 -10.61 -3.97 20.16
C GLU A 37 -10.65 -4.26 18.67
N THR A 38 -9.56 -3.92 17.95
CA THR A 38 -9.48 -4.15 16.50
C THR A 38 -9.42 -5.64 16.18
N LEU A 39 -8.56 -6.40 16.89
CA LEU A 39 -8.42 -7.83 16.70
C LEU A 39 -9.68 -8.59 17.13
N GLU A 40 -10.34 -8.20 18.20
CA GLU A 40 -11.65 -8.76 18.60
C GLU A 40 -12.71 -8.59 17.51
N ARG A 41 -12.79 -7.42 16.87
CA ARG A 41 -13.71 -7.17 15.76
C ARG A 41 -13.41 -8.00 14.53
N ILE A 42 -12.12 -8.20 14.22
CA ILE A 42 -11.69 -9.09 13.14
C ILE A 42 -12.14 -10.52 13.44
N ILE A 43 -11.86 -11.02 14.62
CA ILE A 43 -12.23 -12.38 15.07
C ILE A 43 -13.76 -12.55 15.01
N ALA A 44 -14.52 -11.61 15.57
CA ALA A 44 -15.97 -11.67 15.57
C ALA A 44 -16.56 -11.70 14.15
N PHE A 45 -15.94 -11.00 13.19
CA PHE A 45 -16.36 -11.03 11.80
C PHE A 45 -16.13 -12.41 11.14
N PHE A 46 -14.99 -13.08 11.41
CA PHE A 46 -14.68 -14.36 10.77
C PHE A 46 -15.26 -15.57 11.50
N THR A 47 -15.60 -15.48 12.77
CA THR A 47 -16.13 -16.60 13.59
C THR A 47 -17.30 -17.33 12.91
N PRO A 48 -18.32 -16.66 12.31
CA PRO A 48 -19.42 -17.35 11.63
C PRO A 48 -19.01 -18.20 10.43
N TYR A 49 -17.83 -17.95 9.85
CA TYR A 49 -17.31 -18.63 8.65
C TYR A 49 -16.28 -19.70 8.95
N GLY A 50 -15.95 -19.94 10.22
CA GLY A 50 -14.81 -20.76 10.64
C GLY A 50 -14.73 -22.14 9.98
N SER A 51 -15.86 -22.84 9.83
CA SER A 51 -15.91 -24.17 9.19
C SER A 51 -15.78 -24.13 7.66
N GLU A 52 -15.99 -23.00 7.01
CA GLU A 52 -15.91 -22.83 5.55
C GLU A 52 -14.63 -22.11 5.10
N LEU A 53 -13.93 -21.48 6.05
CA LEU A 53 -12.75 -20.68 5.79
C LEU A 53 -11.53 -21.57 5.59
N MET A 54 -10.90 -21.48 4.41
CA MET A 54 -9.71 -22.28 4.06
C MET A 54 -8.42 -21.64 4.56
N ALA A 55 -8.34 -20.31 4.51
CA ALA A 55 -7.21 -19.53 4.99
C ALA A 55 -7.62 -18.06 5.17
N LEU A 56 -6.82 -17.33 5.94
CA LEU A 56 -6.95 -15.88 6.16
C LEU A 56 -5.69 -15.17 5.66
N GLY A 57 -5.85 -14.12 4.85
CA GLY A 57 -4.77 -13.21 4.52
C GLY A 57 -4.92 -11.91 5.31
N VAL A 58 -3.83 -11.42 5.83
CA VAL A 58 -3.78 -10.18 6.60
C VAL A 58 -2.74 -9.25 6.00
N GLY A 59 -3.20 -8.15 5.40
CA GLY A 59 -2.37 -7.02 5.02
C GLY A 59 -2.46 -5.94 6.10
N ALA A 60 -1.36 -5.66 6.80
CA ALA A 60 -1.35 -4.71 7.90
C ALA A 60 -0.41 -3.54 7.64
N PHE A 61 -0.73 -2.39 8.27
CA PHE A 61 0.22 -1.28 8.32
C PHE A 61 1.49 -1.69 9.07
N GLY A 62 2.61 -1.11 8.67
CA GLY A 62 3.91 -1.46 9.23
C GLY A 62 4.56 -0.38 10.11
N PRO A 63 5.87 -0.54 10.36
CA PRO A 63 6.70 -1.70 9.99
C PRO A 63 6.29 -3.00 10.69
N LEU A 64 6.39 -4.11 9.97
CA LEU A 64 6.01 -5.43 10.48
C LEU A 64 7.08 -6.49 10.13
N ASP A 65 7.02 -7.66 10.76
CA ASP A 65 7.92 -8.76 10.43
C ASP A 65 7.20 -9.87 9.65
N PRO A 66 7.38 -9.95 8.32
CA PRO A 66 6.76 -10.95 7.48
C PRO A 66 7.56 -12.26 7.39
N ARG A 67 8.70 -12.37 8.08
CA ARG A 67 9.63 -13.50 7.95
C ARG A 67 9.23 -14.68 8.83
N PRO A 68 8.81 -15.83 8.27
CA PRO A 68 8.30 -16.96 9.03
C PRO A 68 9.32 -17.57 10.01
N ALA A 69 10.62 -17.45 9.71
CA ALA A 69 11.70 -17.96 10.56
C ALA A 69 12.06 -16.99 11.72
N SER A 70 11.46 -15.82 11.77
CA SER A 70 11.72 -14.83 12.82
C SER A 70 10.92 -15.12 14.09
N ALA A 71 11.49 -14.80 15.24
CA ALA A 71 10.78 -14.87 16.52
C ALA A 71 9.63 -13.83 16.62
N THR A 72 9.68 -12.80 15.81
CA THR A 72 8.67 -11.73 15.72
C THR A 72 7.79 -11.83 14.46
N TYR A 73 7.75 -13.01 13.82
CA TYR A 73 6.86 -13.25 12.69
C TYR A 73 5.40 -12.91 13.03
N GLY A 74 4.79 -12.08 12.20
CA GLY A 74 3.41 -11.69 12.41
C GLY A 74 3.20 -10.53 13.38
N TRP A 75 4.28 -9.86 13.79
CA TRP A 75 4.21 -8.69 14.66
C TRP A 75 4.25 -7.39 13.87
N ILE A 76 3.45 -6.42 14.31
CA ILE A 76 3.71 -5.00 14.03
C ILE A 76 4.82 -4.57 14.97
N THR A 77 5.95 -4.14 14.43
CA THR A 77 7.18 -3.89 15.20
C THR A 77 7.27 -2.46 15.73
N SER A 78 7.99 -1.58 15.05
CA SER A 78 8.17 -0.18 15.42
C SER A 78 7.23 0.72 14.61
N THR A 79 6.04 0.97 15.10
CA THR A 79 5.08 1.83 14.41
C THR A 79 4.85 3.13 15.20
N PRO A 80 4.64 4.29 14.53
CA PRO A 80 4.25 5.52 15.22
C PRO A 80 2.80 5.49 15.71
N LYS A 81 1.99 4.51 15.30
CA LYS A 81 0.60 4.38 15.74
C LYS A 81 0.53 4.02 17.24
N PRO A 82 -0.11 4.86 18.08
CA PRO A 82 -0.14 4.64 19.53
C PRO A 82 -0.73 3.28 19.91
N GLY A 83 -0.03 2.56 20.79
CA GLY A 83 -0.47 1.28 21.35
C GLY A 83 -0.26 0.06 20.43
N TRP A 84 0.22 0.23 19.19
CA TRP A 84 0.41 -0.87 18.24
C TRP A 84 1.84 -1.39 18.14
N ALA A 85 2.82 -0.66 18.67
CA ALA A 85 4.20 -1.14 18.68
C ALA A 85 4.32 -2.46 19.44
N GLN A 86 5.09 -3.40 18.89
CA GLN A 86 5.32 -4.75 19.45
C GLN A 86 4.03 -5.56 19.64
N THR A 87 3.08 -5.46 18.70
CA THR A 87 1.82 -6.21 18.73
C THR A 87 1.93 -7.50 17.93
N ASP A 88 1.72 -8.62 18.58
CA ASP A 88 1.63 -9.95 17.95
C ASP A 88 0.23 -10.17 17.37
N VAL A 89 0.07 -9.86 16.08
CA VAL A 89 -1.21 -9.99 15.39
C VAL A 89 -1.56 -11.44 15.09
N ILE A 90 -0.58 -12.20 14.61
CA ILE A 90 -0.82 -13.55 14.11
C ILE A 90 -1.16 -14.53 15.23
N SER A 91 -0.44 -14.51 16.36
CA SER A 91 -0.73 -15.44 17.45
C SER A 91 -2.11 -15.21 18.06
N VAL A 92 -2.54 -13.94 18.15
CA VAL A 92 -3.90 -13.62 18.63
C VAL A 92 -4.97 -14.17 17.68
N LEU A 93 -4.79 -13.99 16.37
CA LEU A 93 -5.75 -14.49 15.38
C LEU A 93 -5.76 -16.03 15.34
N ARG A 94 -4.61 -16.70 15.42
CA ARG A 94 -4.50 -18.17 15.41
C ARG A 94 -5.12 -18.83 16.62
N GLN A 95 -5.13 -18.19 17.79
CA GLN A 95 -5.78 -18.73 18.98
C GLN A 95 -7.30 -18.87 18.82
N MET A 96 -7.90 -18.04 17.97
CA MET A 96 -9.36 -17.94 17.84
C MET A 96 -9.88 -18.45 16.48
N LEU A 97 -9.02 -18.49 15.47
CA LEU A 97 -9.34 -18.93 14.11
C LEU A 97 -8.40 -20.06 13.72
N ASP A 98 -8.91 -21.29 13.69
CA ASP A 98 -8.12 -22.49 13.36
C ASP A 98 -7.96 -22.64 11.84
N VAL A 99 -7.27 -21.67 11.22
CA VAL A 99 -6.99 -21.63 9.77
C VAL A 99 -5.56 -21.14 9.52
N PRO A 100 -4.94 -21.54 8.39
CA PRO A 100 -3.69 -20.96 7.94
C PRO A 100 -3.82 -19.44 7.75
N ILE A 101 -2.80 -18.68 8.18
CA ILE A 101 -2.78 -17.21 8.04
C ILE A 101 -1.55 -16.78 7.26
N ALA A 102 -1.78 -16.09 6.13
CA ALA A 102 -0.76 -15.34 5.40
C ALA A 102 -0.72 -13.90 5.91
N PHE A 103 0.49 -13.36 6.14
CA PHE A 103 0.68 -12.04 6.74
C PHE A 103 1.70 -11.22 5.97
N ASP A 104 1.34 -10.00 5.58
CA ASP A 104 2.23 -9.06 4.92
C ASP A 104 1.76 -7.61 5.15
N THR A 105 2.43 -6.63 4.53
CA THR A 105 1.99 -5.23 4.57
C THR A 105 0.69 -5.04 3.78
N ASP A 106 -0.06 -4.01 4.13
CA ASP A 106 -1.28 -3.60 3.41
C ASP A 106 -0.99 -3.26 1.93
N VAL A 107 0.16 -2.67 1.63
CA VAL A 107 0.59 -2.38 0.26
C VAL A 107 1.06 -3.61 -0.50
N ASN A 108 1.70 -4.59 0.16
CA ASN A 108 2.00 -5.89 -0.45
C ASN A 108 0.72 -6.69 -0.70
N ALA A 109 -0.25 -6.62 0.19
CA ALA A 109 -1.58 -7.16 -0.09
C ALA A 109 -2.19 -6.48 -1.32
N ALA A 110 -2.20 -5.15 -1.39
CA ALA A 110 -2.78 -4.42 -2.52
C ALA A 110 -2.11 -4.78 -3.85
N VAL A 111 -0.77 -4.84 -3.92
CA VAL A 111 -0.09 -5.25 -5.15
C VAL A 111 -0.39 -6.70 -5.51
N CYS A 112 -0.55 -7.59 -4.53
CA CYS A 112 -0.94 -8.98 -4.75
C CYS A 112 -2.33 -9.06 -5.42
N GLY A 113 -3.31 -8.32 -4.92
CA GLY A 113 -4.64 -8.23 -5.53
C GLY A 113 -4.61 -7.70 -6.95
N GLU A 114 -3.92 -6.60 -7.18
CA GLU A 114 -3.77 -6.00 -8.50
C GLU A 114 -3.02 -6.91 -9.48
N TYR A 115 -2.07 -7.70 -8.99
CA TYR A 115 -1.30 -8.66 -9.78
C TYR A 115 -2.19 -9.82 -10.26
N TYR A 116 -3.02 -10.39 -9.38
CA TYR A 116 -3.85 -11.54 -9.74
C TYR A 116 -5.15 -11.13 -10.44
N TRP A 117 -5.76 -10.01 -10.06
CA TRP A 117 -7.12 -9.67 -10.49
C TRP A 117 -7.27 -8.26 -11.07
N GLY A 118 -6.26 -7.43 -11.02
CA GLY A 118 -6.37 -6.03 -11.40
C GLY A 118 -5.41 -5.59 -12.50
N ALA A 119 -4.88 -4.39 -12.35
CA ALA A 119 -4.04 -3.73 -13.34
C ALA A 119 -2.69 -4.42 -13.58
N GLY A 120 -2.27 -5.33 -12.72
CA GLY A 120 -1.02 -6.09 -12.84
C GLY A 120 -1.13 -7.43 -13.55
N GLN A 121 -2.33 -7.84 -14.01
CA GLN A 121 -2.52 -9.14 -14.64
C GLN A 121 -1.63 -9.35 -15.86
N GLY A 122 -1.00 -10.54 -15.93
CA GLY A 122 -0.14 -10.95 -17.05
C GLY A 122 1.24 -10.28 -17.09
N LEU A 123 1.60 -9.56 -16.05
CA LEU A 123 2.92 -8.91 -15.91
C LEU A 123 3.77 -9.64 -14.87
N ASP A 124 5.10 -9.61 -15.04
CA ASP A 124 6.02 -10.27 -14.10
C ASP A 124 6.46 -9.36 -12.95
N THR A 125 6.60 -8.05 -13.23
CA THR A 125 7.07 -7.07 -12.24
C THR A 125 6.14 -5.87 -12.21
N VAL A 126 5.48 -5.68 -11.05
CA VAL A 126 4.48 -4.64 -10.82
C VAL A 126 4.75 -3.96 -9.49
N LEU A 127 4.69 -2.65 -9.46
CA LEU A 127 4.73 -1.86 -8.23
C LEU A 127 3.38 -1.23 -7.94
N TYR A 128 3.01 -1.25 -6.66
CA TYR A 128 1.87 -0.51 -6.13
C TYR A 128 2.36 0.52 -5.11
N LEU A 129 1.97 1.75 -5.28
CA LEU A 129 2.18 2.81 -4.30
C LEU A 129 0.83 3.31 -3.80
N THR A 130 0.65 3.42 -2.50
CA THR A 130 -0.47 4.14 -1.90
C THR A 130 -0.02 5.51 -1.41
N VAL A 131 -0.75 6.56 -1.76
CA VAL A 131 -0.54 7.92 -1.26
C VAL A 131 -1.80 8.35 -0.50
N GLY A 132 -1.73 8.32 0.82
CA GLY A 132 -2.86 8.55 1.70
C GLY A 132 -2.45 9.22 3.01
N THR A 133 -2.83 8.65 4.15
CA THR A 133 -2.36 9.09 5.48
C THR A 133 -0.84 8.93 5.62
N GLY A 134 -0.29 7.89 5.02
CA GLY A 134 1.14 7.70 4.79
C GLY A 134 1.39 7.47 3.30
N LEU A 135 2.62 7.12 2.97
CA LEU A 135 3.04 6.72 1.63
C LEU A 135 3.77 5.38 1.75
N GLY A 136 3.16 4.33 1.25
CA GLY A 136 3.72 2.98 1.27
C GLY A 136 3.82 2.38 -0.12
N GLY A 137 4.72 1.41 -0.30
CA GLY A 137 4.90 0.73 -1.58
C GLY A 137 5.14 -0.75 -1.43
N GLY A 138 4.50 -1.54 -2.31
CA GLY A 138 4.70 -2.97 -2.45
C GLY A 138 5.04 -3.34 -3.89
N ALA A 139 5.70 -4.47 -4.07
CA ALA A 139 6.09 -4.95 -5.39
C ALA A 139 5.91 -6.45 -5.53
N MET A 140 5.41 -6.86 -6.69
CA MET A 140 5.53 -8.23 -7.20
C MET A 140 6.71 -8.26 -8.18
N VAL A 141 7.64 -9.19 -8.00
CA VAL A 141 8.81 -9.39 -8.87
C VAL A 141 8.88 -10.86 -9.25
N HIS A 142 8.74 -11.16 -10.52
CA HIS A 142 8.66 -12.53 -11.05
C HIS A 142 7.63 -13.41 -10.31
N GLY A 143 6.45 -12.84 -10.02
CA GLY A 143 5.36 -13.54 -9.34
C GLY A 143 5.52 -13.72 -7.84
N HIS A 144 6.53 -13.08 -7.22
CA HIS A 144 6.77 -13.11 -5.78
C HIS A 144 6.74 -11.72 -5.19
N LEU A 145 6.22 -11.59 -3.98
CA LEU A 145 6.30 -10.35 -3.22
C LEU A 145 7.77 -10.02 -2.92
N LEU A 146 8.14 -8.76 -3.09
CA LEU A 146 9.49 -8.28 -2.84
C LEU A 146 9.73 -8.19 -1.33
N HIS A 147 10.59 -9.09 -0.86
CA HIS A 147 11.14 -9.07 0.48
C HIS A 147 12.66 -9.14 0.42
N GLY A 148 13.31 -8.54 1.38
CA GLY A 148 14.74 -8.64 1.61
C GLY A 148 15.01 -8.90 3.08
N LEU A 149 15.72 -8.00 3.75
CA LEU A 149 15.87 -8.02 5.19
C LEU A 149 14.50 -7.89 5.88
N LEU A 150 13.63 -7.05 5.35
CA LEU A 150 12.22 -6.87 5.68
C LEU A 150 11.45 -6.59 4.38
N HIS A 151 10.23 -6.05 4.48
CA HIS A 151 9.51 -5.46 3.35
C HIS A 151 10.13 -4.10 2.94
N PRO A 152 9.96 -3.67 1.68
CA PRO A 152 10.40 -2.34 1.26
C PRO A 152 9.67 -1.22 2.02
N GLU A 153 10.38 -0.13 2.27
CA GLU A 153 9.86 1.13 2.83
C GLU A 153 9.99 2.25 1.79
N MET A 154 9.29 2.07 0.65
CA MET A 154 9.42 2.95 -0.52
C MET A 154 8.99 4.40 -0.24
N GLY A 155 8.12 4.62 0.76
CA GLY A 155 7.73 5.96 1.19
C GLY A 155 8.83 6.75 1.89
N HIS A 156 9.82 6.06 2.44
CA HIS A 156 10.89 6.72 3.20
C HIS A 156 12.17 6.96 2.40
N ILE A 157 12.15 6.78 1.07
CA ILE A 157 13.28 7.14 0.22
C ILE A 157 13.55 8.64 0.30
N ARG A 158 14.84 9.00 0.25
CA ARG A 158 15.25 10.41 0.18
C ARG A 158 15.15 10.88 -1.27
N ILE A 159 14.52 12.02 -1.47
CA ILE A 159 14.36 12.65 -2.78
C ILE A 159 15.00 14.05 -2.74
N PRO A 160 15.39 14.61 -3.89
CA PRO A 160 15.82 16.00 -3.95
C PRO A 160 14.76 16.95 -3.40
N HIS A 161 15.19 17.88 -2.56
CA HIS A 161 14.33 18.88 -1.95
C HIS A 161 14.93 20.25 -2.19
N ASP A 162 14.19 21.14 -2.87
CA ASP A 162 14.58 22.52 -3.13
C ASP A 162 14.01 23.43 -2.03
N TRP A 163 14.85 23.73 -1.02
CA TRP A 163 14.48 24.53 0.13
C TRP A 163 14.17 26.01 -0.20
N ASP A 164 14.64 26.51 -1.34
CA ASP A 164 14.34 27.89 -1.77
C ASP A 164 12.92 27.97 -2.35
N THR A 165 12.49 26.94 -3.02
CA THR A 165 11.13 26.85 -3.62
C THR A 165 10.10 26.33 -2.62
N ASP A 166 10.46 25.38 -1.78
CA ASP A 166 9.57 24.78 -0.76
C ASP A 166 10.30 24.71 0.60
N PRO A 167 10.14 25.71 1.48
CA PRO A 167 10.79 25.71 2.79
C PRO A 167 10.13 24.77 3.81
N PHE A 168 9.21 23.90 3.39
CA PHE A 168 8.50 22.99 4.26
C PHE A 168 9.40 21.86 4.77
N PRO A 169 9.57 21.67 6.09
CA PRO A 169 10.55 20.72 6.64
C PRO A 169 10.14 19.24 6.51
N GLY A 170 8.95 18.95 5.95
CA GLY A 170 8.37 17.62 5.98
C GLY A 170 7.74 17.25 7.33
N ILE A 171 6.99 16.15 7.34
CA ILE A 171 6.25 15.70 8.54
C ILE A 171 6.70 14.33 9.04
N CYS A 172 7.59 13.64 8.33
CA CYS A 172 8.01 12.31 8.77
C CYS A 172 8.76 12.39 10.11
N PRO A 173 8.32 11.68 11.17
CA PRO A 173 8.93 11.78 12.49
C PRO A 173 10.36 11.22 12.53
N TYR A 174 10.76 10.42 11.54
CA TYR A 174 12.08 9.82 11.45
C TYR A 174 13.03 10.58 10.50
N HIS A 175 12.51 11.06 9.37
CA HIS A 175 13.33 11.58 8.27
C HIS A 175 13.03 13.03 7.87
N GLY A 176 12.00 13.64 8.43
CA GLY A 176 11.54 14.99 8.02
C GLY A 176 11.02 14.98 6.60
N ASP A 177 11.89 15.27 5.63
CA ASP A 177 11.64 15.51 4.22
C ASP A 177 11.88 14.30 3.29
N CYS A 178 11.65 13.08 3.76
CA CYS A 178 11.56 11.93 2.86
C CYS A 178 10.30 12.02 1.97
N LEU A 179 10.14 11.13 0.99
CA LEU A 179 9.01 11.16 0.06
C LEU A 179 7.65 11.20 0.79
N GLU A 180 7.46 10.37 1.82
CA GLU A 180 6.24 10.40 2.66
C GLU A 180 6.11 11.75 3.37
N GLY A 181 7.20 12.23 3.96
CA GLY A 181 7.20 13.48 4.71
C GLY A 181 6.84 14.71 3.88
N LEU A 182 7.05 14.66 2.58
CA LEU A 182 6.75 15.75 1.65
C LEU A 182 5.41 15.57 0.91
N ALA A 183 4.99 14.31 0.61
CA ALA A 183 3.91 14.02 -0.31
C ALA A 183 2.73 13.21 0.28
N ALA A 184 2.74 12.82 1.56
CA ALA A 184 1.56 12.21 2.17
C ALA A 184 0.43 13.23 2.40
N GLY A 185 -0.82 12.75 2.50
CA GLY A 185 -1.98 13.61 2.72
C GLY A 185 -1.83 14.61 3.88
N PRO A 186 -1.34 14.19 5.06
CA PRO A 186 -1.03 15.12 6.17
C PRO A 186 0.05 16.15 5.81
N ALA A 187 1.02 15.84 4.95
CA ALA A 187 2.01 16.82 4.48
C ALA A 187 1.34 17.93 3.66
N ILE A 188 0.40 17.57 2.79
CA ILE A 188 -0.41 18.56 2.06
C ILE A 188 -1.18 19.43 3.03
N GLU A 189 -1.85 18.84 4.01
CA GLU A 189 -2.67 19.57 4.98
C GLU A 189 -1.84 20.54 5.81
N VAL A 190 -0.70 20.11 6.34
CA VAL A 190 0.19 20.97 7.15
C VAL A 190 0.81 22.09 6.31
N ARG A 191 1.26 21.78 5.09
CA ARG A 191 1.88 22.77 4.18
C ARG A 191 0.88 23.84 3.72
N TRP A 192 -0.35 23.48 3.45
CA TRP A 192 -1.37 24.37 2.84
C TRP A 192 -2.47 24.80 3.81
N GLY A 193 -2.44 24.33 5.06
CA GLY A 193 -3.42 24.71 6.11
C GLY A 193 -4.81 24.11 5.93
N GLN A 194 -4.99 23.18 4.96
CA GLN A 194 -6.26 22.50 4.72
C GLN A 194 -6.04 21.15 4.01
N PRO A 195 -6.92 20.16 4.23
CA PRO A 195 -6.78 18.84 3.60
C PRO A 195 -6.85 18.93 2.08
N GLY A 196 -6.10 18.08 1.40
CA GLY A 196 -6.06 18.04 -0.07
C GLY A 196 -7.44 17.87 -0.71
N SER A 197 -8.38 17.17 -0.05
CA SER A 197 -9.77 17.04 -0.54
C SER A 197 -10.54 18.36 -0.63
N SER A 198 -10.10 19.41 0.06
CA SER A 198 -10.69 20.76 0.06
C SER A 198 -10.01 21.71 -0.91
N LEU A 199 -8.86 21.34 -1.46
CA LEU A 199 -8.12 22.17 -2.41
C LEU A 199 -8.76 22.11 -3.80
N PRO A 200 -8.96 23.28 -4.49
CA PRO A 200 -9.45 23.26 -5.86
C PRO A 200 -8.46 22.57 -6.81
N SER A 201 -8.98 22.04 -7.92
CA SER A 201 -8.16 21.26 -8.88
C SER A 201 -7.02 22.04 -9.54
N ASN A 202 -7.12 23.37 -9.58
CA ASN A 202 -6.07 24.25 -10.10
C ASN A 202 -5.15 24.83 -9.02
N HIS A 203 -5.22 24.33 -7.78
CA HIS A 203 -4.35 24.81 -6.69
C HIS A 203 -2.88 24.43 -6.97
N PRO A 204 -1.90 25.32 -6.68
CA PRO A 204 -0.47 25.06 -6.92
C PRO A 204 0.08 23.86 -6.14
N ALA A 205 -0.58 23.45 -5.07
CA ALA A 205 -0.26 22.23 -4.34
C ALA A 205 -0.13 21.01 -5.26
N TRP A 206 -0.96 20.90 -6.29
CA TRP A 206 -0.97 19.72 -7.14
C TRP A 206 0.23 19.62 -8.07
N ALA A 207 0.78 20.75 -8.49
CA ALA A 207 2.03 20.76 -9.26
C ALA A 207 3.22 20.36 -8.38
N LEU A 208 3.27 20.83 -7.13
CA LEU A 208 4.31 20.47 -6.17
C LEU A 208 4.21 18.99 -5.74
N GLU A 209 3.00 18.52 -5.46
CA GLU A 209 2.71 17.12 -5.14
C GLU A 209 3.15 16.18 -6.27
N ALA A 210 2.75 16.50 -7.51
CA ALA A 210 3.16 15.75 -8.69
C ALA A 210 4.69 15.74 -8.89
N HIS A 211 5.37 16.82 -8.55
CA HIS A 211 6.83 16.91 -8.62
C HIS A 211 7.50 15.94 -7.65
N TYR A 212 7.12 15.95 -6.36
CA TYR A 212 7.71 15.04 -5.37
C TYR A 212 7.39 13.57 -5.68
N LEU A 213 6.16 13.27 -6.05
CA LEU A 213 5.80 11.92 -6.47
C LEU A 213 6.59 11.48 -7.71
N ALA A 214 6.80 12.37 -8.70
CA ALA A 214 7.60 12.05 -9.89
C ALA A 214 9.06 11.75 -9.55
N LEU A 215 9.67 12.47 -8.61
CA LEU A 215 11.02 12.18 -8.11
C LEU A 215 11.08 10.78 -7.49
N GLY A 216 10.11 10.45 -6.63
CA GLY A 216 10.00 9.13 -6.02
C GLY A 216 9.82 8.01 -7.05
N LEU A 217 8.87 8.18 -7.97
CA LEU A 217 8.60 7.19 -9.02
C LEU A 217 9.82 6.99 -9.92
N THR A 218 10.48 8.06 -10.34
CA THR A 218 11.69 7.98 -11.18
C THR A 218 12.79 7.20 -10.48
N THR A 219 12.99 7.40 -9.18
CA THR A 219 13.95 6.63 -8.38
C THR A 219 13.60 5.14 -8.38
N LEU A 220 12.34 4.79 -8.16
CA LEU A 220 11.87 3.40 -8.15
C LEU A 220 11.88 2.77 -9.55
N ILE A 221 11.57 3.54 -10.60
CA ILE A 221 11.68 3.10 -12.00
C ILE A 221 13.14 2.74 -12.33
N CYS A 222 14.10 3.61 -12.01
CA CYS A 222 15.51 3.35 -12.27
C CYS A 222 16.09 2.19 -11.45
N THR A 223 15.45 1.81 -10.33
CA THR A 223 15.95 0.77 -9.41
C THR A 223 15.34 -0.59 -9.70
N LEU A 224 14.01 -0.65 -9.93
CA LEU A 224 13.25 -1.90 -10.02
C LEU A 224 12.72 -2.17 -11.43
N VAL A 225 12.70 -1.17 -12.30
CA VAL A 225 12.26 -1.26 -13.71
C VAL A 225 10.94 -2.04 -13.86
N PRO A 226 9.86 -1.66 -13.16
CA PRO A 226 8.62 -2.41 -13.23
C PRO A 226 7.99 -2.31 -14.62
N GLN A 227 7.18 -3.32 -14.98
CA GLN A 227 6.38 -3.28 -16.20
C GLN A 227 5.13 -2.41 -16.04
N ARG A 228 4.71 -2.13 -14.80
CA ARG A 228 3.60 -1.24 -14.46
C ARG A 228 3.75 -0.64 -13.08
N PHE A 229 3.36 0.63 -12.98
CA PHE A 229 3.23 1.35 -11.73
C PHE A 229 1.74 1.60 -11.44
N ILE A 230 1.25 1.14 -10.30
CA ILE A 230 -0.14 1.30 -9.88
C ILE A 230 -0.18 2.30 -8.71
N LEU A 231 -0.95 3.36 -8.83
CA LEU A 231 -1.01 4.44 -7.85
C LEU A 231 -2.39 4.54 -7.22
N GLY A 232 -2.47 4.16 -5.95
CA GLY A 232 -3.68 4.23 -5.14
C GLY A 232 -3.58 5.21 -3.97
N GLY A 233 -4.57 5.14 -3.09
CA GLY A 233 -4.67 5.97 -1.90
C GLY A 233 -5.52 7.23 -2.09
N GLY A 234 -5.84 7.88 -0.97
CA GLY A 234 -6.79 9.02 -0.95
C GLY A 234 -6.33 10.24 -1.72
N VAL A 235 -5.03 10.52 -1.75
CA VAL A 235 -4.45 11.65 -2.50
C VAL A 235 -4.59 11.43 -4.00
N MET A 236 -4.42 10.19 -4.47
CA MET A 236 -4.53 9.86 -5.90
C MET A 236 -5.95 9.93 -6.47
N ARG A 237 -6.97 10.17 -5.64
CA ARG A 237 -8.32 10.49 -6.12
C ARG A 237 -8.41 11.88 -6.76
N GLN A 238 -7.39 12.69 -6.64
CA GLN A 238 -7.27 13.98 -7.32
C GLN A 238 -6.87 13.73 -8.77
N MET A 239 -7.87 13.71 -9.65
CA MET A 239 -7.73 13.29 -11.06
C MET A 239 -6.69 14.07 -11.84
N GLN A 240 -6.43 15.32 -11.46
CA GLN A 240 -5.42 16.19 -12.10
C GLN A 240 -3.97 15.74 -11.79
N LEU A 241 -3.74 14.91 -10.76
CA LEU A 241 -2.38 14.48 -10.40
C LEU A 241 -1.76 13.53 -11.42
N LEU A 242 -2.52 12.57 -11.94
CA LEU A 242 -1.96 11.57 -12.85
C LEU A 242 -1.30 12.18 -14.11
N PRO A 243 -1.94 13.08 -14.86
CA PRO A 243 -1.28 13.74 -16.01
C PRO A 243 -0.02 14.51 -15.60
N LEU A 244 -0.09 15.31 -14.53
CA LEU A 244 1.05 16.09 -14.04
C LEU A 244 2.23 15.19 -13.62
N LEU A 245 1.93 14.09 -12.94
CA LEU A 245 2.90 13.12 -12.50
C LEU A 245 3.59 12.41 -13.68
N ARG A 246 2.80 11.95 -14.67
CA ARG A 246 3.31 11.29 -15.88
C ARG A 246 4.25 12.20 -16.66
N ASP A 247 3.87 13.47 -16.82
CA ASP A 247 4.73 14.49 -17.44
C ASP A 247 5.99 14.76 -16.61
N GLY A 248 5.87 14.76 -15.28
CA GLY A 248 7.01 14.87 -14.37
C GLY A 248 8.01 13.73 -14.54
N VAL A 249 7.53 12.48 -14.57
CA VAL A 249 8.36 11.28 -14.77
C VAL A 249 9.06 11.32 -16.14
N ARG A 250 8.35 11.67 -17.23
CA ARG A 250 8.97 11.82 -18.56
C ARG A 250 10.10 12.83 -18.54
N ARG A 251 9.89 14.00 -17.94
CA ARG A 251 10.92 15.05 -17.85
C ARG A 251 12.13 14.60 -17.04
N LEU A 252 11.93 13.92 -15.92
CA LEU A 252 13.01 13.45 -15.05
C LEU A 252 13.80 12.31 -15.68
N LEU A 253 13.16 11.37 -16.38
CA LEU A 253 13.84 10.33 -17.15
C LEU A 253 14.59 10.89 -18.35
N ASN A 254 14.18 12.05 -18.89
CA ASN A 254 14.86 12.81 -19.94
C ASN A 254 15.30 11.95 -21.15
N GLY A 255 14.48 10.98 -21.53
CA GLY A 255 14.78 10.10 -22.66
C GLY A 255 15.90 9.07 -22.43
N TYR A 256 16.39 8.92 -21.20
CA TYR A 256 17.45 7.93 -20.91
C TYR A 256 16.96 6.50 -21.14
N MET A 257 15.75 6.17 -20.72
CA MET A 257 15.13 4.86 -20.92
C MET A 257 14.18 4.92 -22.14
N GLN A 258 14.65 4.46 -23.30
CA GLN A 258 13.92 4.56 -24.58
C GLN A 258 13.06 3.30 -24.82
N VAL A 259 12.08 3.05 -23.95
CA VAL A 259 11.06 2.00 -24.12
C VAL A 259 9.70 2.65 -24.32
N SER A 260 8.83 2.06 -25.16
CA SER A 260 7.52 2.65 -25.51
C SER A 260 6.68 2.97 -24.28
N ALA A 261 6.67 2.07 -23.29
CA ALA A 261 5.95 2.26 -22.04
C ALA A 261 6.25 3.59 -21.32
N LEU A 262 7.49 4.08 -21.39
CA LEU A 262 7.92 5.33 -20.75
C LEU A 262 7.89 6.53 -21.72
N ALA A 263 8.11 6.29 -23.02
CA ALA A 263 8.23 7.34 -24.03
C ALA A 263 6.84 7.78 -24.57
N THR A 264 6.02 6.82 -25.03
CA THR A 264 4.75 7.06 -25.72
C THR A 264 3.54 6.61 -24.93
N ASP A 265 3.65 5.50 -24.19
CA ASP A 265 2.53 4.77 -23.60
C ASP A 265 2.45 4.92 -22.07
N ILE A 266 2.98 6.03 -21.53
CA ILE A 266 3.06 6.25 -20.07
C ILE A 266 1.69 6.19 -19.38
N ASP A 267 0.62 6.45 -20.13
CA ASP A 267 -0.76 6.37 -19.62
C ASP A 267 -1.19 4.94 -19.29
N THR A 268 -0.56 3.94 -19.91
CA THR A 268 -0.75 2.52 -19.63
C THR A 268 0.30 1.98 -18.65
N TYR A 269 1.37 2.72 -18.44
CA TYR A 269 2.46 2.36 -17.54
C TYR A 269 2.22 2.82 -16.10
N ILE A 270 1.81 4.07 -15.91
CA ILE A 270 1.42 4.64 -14.61
C ILE A 270 -0.11 4.74 -14.57
N VAL A 271 -0.75 3.87 -13.82
CA VAL A 271 -2.20 3.68 -13.82
C VAL A 271 -2.82 3.75 -12.43
N PRO A 272 -4.11 4.06 -12.31
CA PRO A 272 -4.84 3.86 -11.06
C PRO A 272 -5.09 2.36 -10.80
N PRO A 273 -5.44 1.96 -9.56
CA PRO A 273 -5.81 0.59 -9.23
C PRO A 273 -7.07 0.17 -10.01
N ALA A 274 -7.03 -1.00 -10.65
CA ALA A 274 -8.21 -1.56 -11.31
C ALA A 274 -9.25 -2.08 -10.29
N LEU A 275 -8.79 -2.54 -9.12
CA LEU A 275 -9.63 -2.97 -8.00
C LEU A 275 -10.11 -1.78 -7.13
N GLY A 276 -9.67 -0.57 -7.44
CA GLY A 276 -10.08 0.65 -6.74
C GLY A 276 -9.79 0.60 -5.25
N ASP A 277 -10.78 1.02 -4.44
CA ASP A 277 -10.68 1.06 -2.97
C ASP A 277 -10.66 -0.33 -2.32
N ALA A 278 -10.97 -1.38 -3.07
CA ALA A 278 -10.97 -2.75 -2.59
C ALA A 278 -9.62 -3.48 -2.78
N ALA A 279 -8.63 -2.84 -3.42
CA ALA A 279 -7.34 -3.46 -3.72
C ALA A 279 -6.67 -4.08 -2.50
N GLY A 280 -6.70 -3.42 -1.33
CA GLY A 280 -6.10 -3.93 -0.10
C GLY A 280 -6.80 -5.18 0.45
N VAL A 281 -8.11 -5.14 0.60
CA VAL A 281 -8.86 -6.29 1.16
C VAL A 281 -8.97 -7.46 0.19
N LEU A 282 -9.15 -7.20 -1.11
CA LEU A 282 -9.08 -8.25 -2.15
C LEU A 282 -7.67 -8.83 -2.23
N GLY A 283 -6.66 -7.96 -2.14
CA GLY A 283 -5.27 -8.40 -2.07
C GLY A 283 -4.98 -9.28 -0.85
N ALA A 284 -5.58 -9.02 0.29
CA ALA A 284 -5.49 -9.90 1.43
C ALA A 284 -6.14 -11.27 1.15
N ILE A 285 -7.27 -11.33 0.43
CA ILE A 285 -7.84 -12.61 -0.05
C ILE A 285 -6.85 -13.31 -1.01
N ALA A 286 -6.21 -12.55 -1.91
CA ALA A 286 -5.20 -13.11 -2.81
C ALA A 286 -3.99 -13.68 -2.03
N LEU A 287 -3.53 -13.00 -0.97
CA LEU A 287 -2.49 -13.52 -0.07
C LEU A 287 -2.91 -14.87 0.51
N ALA A 288 -4.15 -15.00 1.01
CA ALA A 288 -4.66 -16.25 1.55
C ALA A 288 -4.67 -17.40 0.53
N GLN A 289 -4.92 -17.08 -0.74
CA GLN A 289 -5.01 -18.08 -1.82
C GLN A 289 -3.65 -18.52 -2.38
N HIS A 290 -2.72 -17.59 -2.52
CA HIS A 290 -1.51 -17.77 -3.33
C HIS A 290 -0.21 -17.76 -2.53
N GLN A 291 -0.23 -17.15 -1.36
CA GLN A 291 0.91 -17.18 -0.45
C GLN A 291 0.68 -18.28 0.57
N THR A 292 1.02 -19.50 0.21
CA THR A 292 1.10 -20.58 1.21
C THR A 292 2.03 -20.13 2.32
N PRO A 293 1.65 -20.31 3.61
CA PRO A 293 2.59 -20.06 4.70
C PRO A 293 3.89 -20.77 4.35
N TRP A 294 4.96 -20.04 4.31
CA TRP A 294 6.30 -20.57 4.05
C TRP A 294 6.48 -21.85 4.87
N ARG A 295 6.65 -22.98 4.18
CA ARG A 295 6.91 -24.28 4.82
C ARG A 295 8.34 -24.36 5.29
#